data_c3e58e42e86cb28bf1b5be712d708a49
#
_entry.id   c3e58e42e86cb28bf1b5be712d708a49
#
_cell.length_a   1.000
_cell.length_b   1.000
_cell.length_c   1.000
_cell.angle_alpha   90.00
_cell.angle_beta   90.00
_cell.angle_gamma   90.00
#
_symmetry.space_group_name_H-M   'P 1'
#
loop_
_entity.id
_entity.type
_entity.pdbx_description
1 polymer ?
#
loop_
_entity_poly.entity_id
_entity_poly.type
_entity_poly.pdbx_seq_one_letter_code
_entity_poly.pdbx_strand_id
1 'polypeptide(L)'
;MEHSTEILYNKTEVYCSAVHRFGSDALLLARFCEPKRSQTAADLCSGCGIVSLEWHDRGHRGPCAAVELQPEASALLQQAVAEQGIGHITPHLADLRSFREGEGQFDVCACNPPYFAAGPQSAKAGRATARHETDCTLEDVCACGFRLLKDGGRLALCHRPCLLYTSPSP
;
A
#
# COMPACT_ATOMS: atom_id res chain seq x y z
N MET A 1 -5.87 11.69 16.97
CA MET A 1 -6.23 10.25 17.04
C MET A 1 -5.22 9.57 17.96
N GLU A 2 -5.64 8.68 18.85
CA GLU A 2 -4.68 7.94 19.69
C GLU A 2 -3.95 6.91 18.82
N HIS A 3 -2.63 6.95 18.79
CA HIS A 3 -1.78 6.07 18.00
C HIS A 3 -0.54 5.65 18.79
N SER A 4 0.03 4.51 18.44
CA SER A 4 1.38 4.11 18.83
C SER A 4 2.36 4.47 17.74
N THR A 5 3.59 4.77 18.11
CA THR A 5 4.65 5.15 17.17
C THR A 5 5.68 4.03 17.08
N GLU A 6 5.94 3.58 15.85
CA GLU A 6 7.08 2.73 15.52
C GLU A 6 8.15 3.57 14.83
N ILE A 7 9.41 3.35 15.17
CA ILE A 7 10.53 4.16 14.67
C ILE A 7 11.37 3.31 13.73
N LEU A 8 11.52 3.74 12.48
CA LEU A 8 12.36 3.11 11.48
C LEU A 8 13.84 3.40 11.71
N TYR A 9 14.71 2.77 10.92
CA TYR A 9 16.16 2.77 11.14
C TYR A 9 16.78 4.18 11.16
N ASN A 10 16.38 5.05 10.23
CA ASN A 10 16.85 6.45 10.15
C ASN A 10 15.89 7.46 10.81
N LYS A 11 15.11 6.99 11.78
CA LYS A 11 14.25 7.79 12.67
C LYS A 11 12.93 8.29 12.06
N THR A 12 12.55 7.81 10.88
CA THR A 12 11.18 8.06 10.39
C THR A 12 10.17 7.38 11.29
N GLU A 13 9.14 8.10 11.68
CA GLU A 13 8.07 7.61 12.55
C GLU A 13 6.90 7.07 11.72
N VAL A 14 6.39 5.92 12.10
CA VAL A 14 5.19 5.30 11.54
C VAL A 14 4.12 5.26 12.61
N TYR A 15 2.98 5.87 12.35
CA TYR A 15 1.87 5.88 13.28
C TYR A 15 0.95 4.68 13.04
N CYS A 16 0.63 3.97 14.12
CA CYS A 16 -0.17 2.75 14.09
C CYS A 16 -1.34 2.86 15.08
N SER A 17 -2.46 2.22 14.77
CA SER A 17 -3.55 2.04 15.71
C SER A 17 -3.67 0.57 16.13
N ALA A 18 -4.62 0.25 17.01
CA ALA A 18 -4.88 -1.13 17.39
C ALA A 18 -5.32 -2.01 16.20
N VAL A 19 -5.93 -1.39 15.18
CA VAL A 19 -6.48 -2.07 13.98
C VAL A 19 -5.54 -1.95 12.79
N HIS A 20 -4.90 -0.79 12.60
CA HIS A 20 -4.02 -0.51 11.47
C HIS A 20 -2.56 -0.61 11.90
N ARG A 21 -2.01 -1.80 11.70
CA ARG A 21 -0.61 -2.16 11.95
C ARG A 21 -0.01 -2.77 10.70
N PHE A 22 1.30 -2.92 10.71
CA PHE A 22 2.04 -3.57 9.63
C PHE A 22 2.81 -4.79 10.13
N GLY A 23 3.09 -5.71 9.23
CA GLY A 23 3.94 -6.86 9.46
C GLY A 23 5.31 -6.71 8.82
N SER A 24 6.20 -7.67 9.09
CA SER A 24 7.53 -7.74 8.48
C SER A 24 7.49 -7.91 6.95
N ASP A 25 6.39 -8.46 6.41
CA ASP A 25 6.13 -8.62 4.99
C ASP A 25 6.10 -7.27 4.24
N ALA A 26 5.50 -6.24 4.83
CA ALA A 26 5.48 -4.90 4.26
C ALA A 26 6.88 -4.26 4.20
N LEU A 27 7.71 -4.46 5.24
CA LEU A 27 9.10 -4.02 5.24
C LEU A 27 9.94 -4.77 4.20
N LEU A 28 9.74 -6.09 4.07
CA LEU A 28 10.41 -6.90 3.05
C LEU A 28 10.02 -6.44 1.64
N LEU A 29 8.73 -6.17 1.40
CA LEU A 29 8.25 -5.62 0.13
C LEU A 29 8.91 -4.29 -0.18
N ALA A 30 8.91 -3.36 0.77
CA ALA A 30 9.52 -2.04 0.59
C ALA A 30 10.99 -2.13 0.18
N ARG A 31 11.76 -3.02 0.82
CA ARG A 31 13.17 -3.24 0.52
C ARG A 31 13.38 -3.97 -0.81
N PHE A 32 12.51 -4.90 -1.15
CA PHE A 32 12.57 -5.64 -2.42
C PHE A 32 12.37 -4.74 -3.64
N CYS A 33 11.46 -3.78 -3.55
CA CYS A 33 11.11 -2.89 -4.67
C CYS A 33 11.58 -1.44 -4.48
N GLU A 34 12.56 -1.20 -3.64
CA GLU A 34 13.05 0.14 -3.29
C GLU A 34 13.24 1.02 -4.53
N PRO A 35 12.54 2.17 -4.63
CA PRO A 35 12.73 3.11 -5.71
C PRO A 35 14.06 3.84 -5.55
N LYS A 36 14.69 4.21 -6.67
CA LYS A 36 15.84 5.12 -6.63
C LYS A 36 15.41 6.47 -6.08
N ARG A 37 16.38 7.23 -5.55
CA ARG A 37 16.14 8.51 -4.84
C ARG A 37 15.14 9.45 -5.51
N SER A 38 15.14 9.58 -6.83
CA SER A 38 14.32 10.53 -7.60
C SER A 38 13.21 9.88 -8.42
N GLN A 39 13.06 8.57 -8.38
CA GLN A 39 12.00 7.87 -9.11
C GLN A 39 10.63 8.23 -8.55
N THR A 40 9.62 8.18 -9.41
CA THR A 40 8.22 8.32 -9.01
C THR A 40 7.70 6.96 -8.53
N ALA A 41 7.10 6.91 -7.35
CA ALA A 41 6.64 5.67 -6.75
C ALA A 41 5.17 5.73 -6.31
N ALA A 42 4.50 4.58 -6.29
CA ALA A 42 3.16 4.43 -5.72
C ALA A 42 3.11 3.28 -4.73
N ASP A 43 2.54 3.53 -3.56
CA ASP A 43 2.25 2.58 -2.50
C ASP A 43 0.73 2.32 -2.50
N LEU A 44 0.32 1.19 -3.08
CA LEU A 44 -1.09 0.81 -3.24
C LEU A 44 -1.53 -0.05 -2.06
N CYS A 45 -2.73 0.20 -1.53
CA CYS A 45 -3.20 -0.34 -0.24
C CYS A 45 -2.22 0.02 0.89
N SER A 46 -1.86 1.31 0.95
CA SER A 46 -0.74 1.78 1.78
C SER A 46 -0.93 1.59 3.28
N GLY A 47 -2.17 1.38 3.75
CA GLY A 47 -2.47 1.28 5.16
C GLY A 47 -2.01 2.52 5.93
N CYS A 48 -1.25 2.32 7.00
CA CYS A 48 -0.60 3.41 7.73
C CYS A 48 0.68 3.95 7.05
N GLY A 49 0.95 3.55 5.80
CA GLY A 49 2.04 4.10 4.98
C GLY A 49 3.40 3.48 5.20
N ILE A 50 3.48 2.28 5.77
CA ILE A 50 4.77 1.67 6.11
C ILE A 50 5.70 1.53 4.92
N VAL A 51 5.21 1.17 3.73
CA VAL A 51 6.05 0.98 2.54
C VAL A 51 6.62 2.31 2.07
N SER A 52 5.78 3.31 1.89
CA SER A 52 6.20 4.67 1.47
C SER A 52 7.09 5.35 2.50
N LEU A 53 6.84 5.18 3.81
CA LEU A 53 7.68 5.71 4.88
C LEU A 53 9.03 4.97 4.99
N GLU A 54 9.09 3.65 4.79
CA GLU A 54 10.36 2.90 4.72
C GLU A 54 11.21 3.38 3.52
N TRP A 55 10.60 3.64 2.36
CA TRP A 55 11.30 4.24 1.23
C TRP A 55 11.88 5.62 1.59
N HIS A 56 11.08 6.47 2.24
CA HIS A 56 11.56 7.76 2.74
C HIS A 56 12.73 7.60 3.70
N ASP A 57 12.60 6.72 4.70
CA ASP A 57 13.64 6.44 5.69
C ASP A 57 14.95 5.99 5.04
N ARG A 58 14.86 5.25 3.95
CA ARG A 58 16.01 4.76 3.16
C ARG A 58 16.56 5.76 2.14
N GLY A 59 15.98 6.93 2.04
CA GLY A 59 16.53 8.03 1.24
C GLY A 59 15.78 8.35 -0.06
N HIS A 60 14.63 7.72 -0.34
CA HIS A 60 13.75 8.13 -1.44
C HIS A 60 13.24 9.54 -1.21
N ARG A 61 13.23 10.36 -2.26
CA ARG A 61 12.80 11.76 -2.23
C ARG A 61 12.01 12.18 -3.47
N GLY A 62 11.80 11.25 -4.42
CA GLY A 62 10.94 11.46 -5.57
C GLY A 62 9.45 11.49 -5.17
N PRO A 63 8.56 11.96 -6.05
CA PRO A 63 7.12 11.94 -5.78
C PRO A 63 6.63 10.53 -5.45
N CYS A 64 5.82 10.40 -4.41
CA CYS A 64 5.26 9.14 -3.96
C CYS A 64 3.76 9.30 -3.66
N ALA A 65 2.92 8.57 -4.38
CA ALA A 65 1.49 8.49 -4.10
C ALA A 65 1.23 7.29 -3.16
N ALA A 66 0.58 7.52 -2.04
CA ALA A 66 0.16 6.47 -1.12
C ALA A 66 -1.37 6.36 -1.14
N VAL A 67 -1.90 5.29 -1.73
CA VAL A 67 -3.33 5.11 -2.01
C VAL A 67 -3.94 4.16 -1.00
N GLU A 68 -4.90 4.64 -0.22
CA GLU A 68 -5.57 3.87 0.82
C GLU A 68 -7.08 4.13 0.78
N LEU A 69 -7.86 3.05 0.89
CA LEU A 69 -9.32 3.10 0.89
C LEU A 69 -9.90 3.46 2.27
N GLN A 70 -9.21 3.04 3.35
CA GLN A 70 -9.71 3.19 4.72
C GLN A 70 -9.35 4.55 5.30
N PRO A 71 -10.33 5.39 5.68
CA PRO A 71 -10.07 6.75 6.16
C PRO A 71 -9.16 6.82 7.39
N GLU A 72 -9.32 5.87 8.33
CA GLU A 72 -8.54 5.84 9.58
C GLU A 72 -7.06 5.52 9.31
N ALA A 73 -6.79 4.57 8.41
CA ALA A 73 -5.43 4.24 8.02
C ALA A 73 -4.76 5.38 7.25
N SER A 74 -5.47 5.97 6.28
CA SER A 74 -5.00 7.14 5.53
C SER A 74 -4.71 8.34 6.45
N ALA A 75 -5.54 8.56 7.48
CA ALA A 75 -5.34 9.65 8.45
C ALA A 75 -4.05 9.47 9.27
N LEU A 76 -3.66 8.23 9.62
CA LEU A 76 -2.38 7.96 10.30
C LEU A 76 -1.20 8.37 9.43
N LEU A 77 -1.20 8.03 8.15
CA LEU A 77 -0.15 8.46 7.22
C LEU A 77 -0.15 9.98 7.01
N GLN A 78 -1.33 10.59 6.83
CA GLN A 78 -1.45 12.05 6.70
C GLN A 78 -0.83 12.78 7.90
N GLN A 79 -1.12 12.30 9.10
CA GLN A 79 -0.55 12.85 10.33
C GLN A 79 0.97 12.66 10.36
N ALA A 80 1.47 11.46 10.06
CA ALA A 80 2.89 11.14 10.06
C ALA A 80 3.68 12.03 9.08
N VAL A 81 3.22 12.20 7.85
CA VAL A 81 3.92 13.04 6.86
C VAL A 81 3.87 14.52 7.20
N ALA A 82 2.75 14.99 7.79
CA ALA A 82 2.61 16.39 8.18
C ALA A 82 3.52 16.75 9.36
N GLU A 83 3.53 15.93 10.41
CA GLU A 83 4.31 16.19 11.64
C GLU A 83 5.82 16.08 11.40
N GLN A 84 6.23 15.20 10.47
CA GLN A 84 7.65 15.01 10.12
C GLN A 84 8.11 15.89 8.94
N GLY A 85 7.24 16.71 8.35
CA GLY A 85 7.58 17.58 7.21
C GLY A 85 7.94 16.82 5.94
N ILE A 86 7.35 15.65 5.70
CA ILE A 86 7.64 14.79 4.53
C ILE A 86 6.78 15.25 3.34
N GLY A 87 7.29 16.17 2.52
CA GLY A 87 6.51 16.82 1.47
C GLY A 87 6.42 16.07 0.14
N HIS A 88 7.14 14.95 -0.05
CA HIS A 88 7.14 14.19 -1.32
C HIS A 88 6.23 12.96 -1.30
N ILE A 89 5.69 12.58 -0.16
CA ILE A 89 4.67 11.53 -0.03
C ILE A 89 3.30 12.21 0.04
N THR A 90 2.43 11.86 -0.90
CA THR A 90 1.06 12.37 -0.95
C THR A 90 0.07 11.24 -0.62
N PRO A 91 -0.56 11.27 0.56
CA PRO A 91 -1.63 10.33 0.88
C PRO A 91 -2.90 10.62 0.09
N HIS A 92 -3.46 9.60 -0.54
CA HIS A 92 -4.72 9.65 -1.27
C HIS A 92 -5.74 8.71 -0.61
N LEU A 93 -6.83 9.27 -0.10
CA LEU A 93 -7.99 8.48 0.33
C LEU A 93 -8.79 8.12 -0.91
N ALA A 94 -8.53 6.96 -1.48
CA ALA A 94 -9.13 6.56 -2.74
C ALA A 94 -9.19 5.03 -2.91
N ASP A 95 -10.14 4.59 -3.74
CA ASP A 95 -10.16 3.22 -4.23
C ASP A 95 -9.19 3.08 -5.41
N LEU A 96 -8.23 2.15 -5.31
CA LEU A 96 -7.24 1.90 -6.36
C LEU A 96 -7.89 1.55 -7.72
N ARG A 97 -9.09 0.94 -7.71
CA ARG A 97 -9.84 0.59 -8.93
C ARG A 97 -10.21 1.83 -9.75
N SER A 98 -10.48 2.94 -9.07
CA SER A 98 -10.84 4.22 -9.69
C SER A 98 -9.73 5.27 -9.67
N PHE A 99 -8.60 5.00 -8.99
CA PHE A 99 -7.49 5.94 -8.91
C PHE A 99 -6.82 6.13 -10.27
N ARG A 100 -6.70 7.40 -10.70
CA ARG A 100 -6.21 7.80 -12.04
C ARG A 100 -5.06 8.81 -11.99
N GLU A 101 -4.79 9.37 -10.83
CA GLU A 101 -3.76 10.39 -10.72
C GLU A 101 -2.38 9.84 -11.05
N GLY A 102 -1.68 10.49 -11.97
CA GLY A 102 -0.36 10.07 -12.40
C GLY A 102 -0.34 8.81 -13.29
N GLU A 103 -1.40 8.51 -14.05
CA GLU A 103 -1.39 7.41 -15.03
C GLU A 103 -0.16 7.47 -15.93
N GLY A 104 0.53 6.34 -16.11
CA GLY A 104 1.73 6.22 -16.95
C GLY A 104 2.94 7.01 -16.44
N GLN A 105 2.96 7.44 -15.17
CA GLN A 105 4.04 8.29 -14.64
C GLN A 105 4.91 7.64 -13.57
N PHE A 106 4.56 6.44 -13.09
CA PHE A 106 5.28 5.80 -11.99
C PHE A 106 6.37 4.85 -12.49
N ASP A 107 7.54 4.93 -11.87
CA ASP A 107 8.65 4.01 -12.12
C ASP A 107 8.48 2.70 -11.33
N VAL A 108 7.89 2.82 -10.12
CA VAL A 108 7.70 1.71 -9.19
C VAL A 108 6.33 1.80 -8.56
N CYS A 109 5.58 0.69 -8.59
CA CYS A 109 4.40 0.49 -7.76
C CYS A 109 4.65 -0.68 -6.80
N ALA A 110 4.25 -0.54 -5.55
CA ALA A 110 4.19 -1.61 -4.57
C ALA A 110 2.77 -1.81 -4.07
N CYS A 111 2.41 -3.04 -3.73
CA CYS A 111 1.14 -3.33 -3.07
C CYS A 111 1.31 -4.47 -2.07
N ASN A 112 0.97 -4.21 -0.82
CA ASN A 112 0.77 -5.23 0.20
C ASN A 112 -0.73 -5.31 0.52
N PRO A 113 -1.54 -5.96 -0.34
CA PRO A 113 -2.98 -5.97 -0.17
C PRO A 113 -3.36 -6.74 1.10
N PRO A 114 -4.50 -6.42 1.73
CA PRO A 114 -5.03 -7.25 2.79
C PRO A 114 -5.18 -8.66 2.25
N TYR A 115 -4.63 -9.67 2.94
CA TYR A 115 -4.64 -11.05 2.47
C TYR A 115 -6.06 -11.51 2.19
N PHE A 116 -6.38 -11.75 0.93
CA PHE A 116 -7.65 -12.32 0.53
C PHE A 116 -7.82 -13.67 1.22
N ALA A 117 -8.76 -13.75 2.13
CA ALA A 117 -9.12 -14.99 2.79
C ALA A 117 -9.86 -15.90 1.79
N ALA A 118 -9.13 -16.52 0.86
CA ALA A 118 -9.58 -17.72 0.18
C ALA A 118 -9.46 -18.89 1.18
N GLY A 119 -10.38 -18.94 2.14
CA GLY A 119 -10.57 -20.07 3.04
C GLY A 119 -12.04 -20.47 3.04
N PRO A 120 -12.39 -21.74 3.34
CA PRO A 120 -13.78 -22.15 3.39
C PRO A 120 -14.52 -21.22 4.37
N GLN A 121 -15.64 -20.69 3.90
CA GLN A 121 -16.52 -19.82 4.65
C GLN A 121 -16.74 -20.36 6.06
N SER A 122 -16.18 -19.73 7.07
CA SER A 122 -16.68 -19.93 8.42
C SER A 122 -18.09 -19.34 8.44
N ALA A 123 -19.05 -20.24 8.47
CA ALA A 123 -20.47 -19.95 8.56
C ALA A 123 -20.77 -19.18 9.86
N LYS A 124 -20.66 -17.85 9.82
CA LYS A 124 -21.38 -16.93 10.70
C LYS A 124 -22.07 -15.92 9.79
N ALA A 125 -23.23 -16.36 9.31
CA ALA A 125 -24.22 -15.52 8.69
C ALA A 125 -24.53 -14.34 9.62
N GLY A 126 -24.21 -13.14 9.17
CA GLY A 126 -24.55 -11.90 9.87
C GLY A 126 -23.71 -10.66 9.53
N ARG A 127 -22.60 -10.82 8.82
CA ARG A 127 -21.74 -9.68 8.42
C ARG A 127 -21.40 -9.66 6.92
N ALA A 128 -22.20 -10.35 6.11
CA ALA A 128 -21.91 -10.53 4.68
C ALA A 128 -22.16 -9.28 3.83
N THR A 129 -22.91 -8.31 4.29
CA THR A 129 -23.34 -7.17 3.46
C THR A 129 -22.31 -6.03 3.39
N ALA A 130 -21.34 -5.97 4.32
CA ALA A 130 -20.31 -4.92 4.34
C ALA A 130 -18.96 -5.37 3.70
N ARG A 131 -18.81 -6.63 3.32
CA ARG A 131 -17.54 -7.18 2.79
C ARG A 131 -17.36 -7.07 1.28
N HIS A 132 -18.42 -6.87 0.52
CA HIS A 132 -18.34 -6.86 -0.95
C HIS A 132 -17.81 -5.56 -1.56
N GLU A 133 -17.75 -4.46 -0.81
CA GLU A 133 -17.24 -3.18 -1.32
C GLU A 133 -15.76 -2.94 -1.02
N THR A 134 -15.15 -3.72 -0.13
CA THR A 134 -13.76 -3.55 0.34
C THR A 134 -12.77 -4.56 -0.24
N ASP A 135 -13.23 -5.60 -0.91
CA ASP A 135 -12.35 -6.66 -1.40
C ASP A 135 -11.77 -6.30 -2.77
N CYS A 136 -10.58 -5.70 -2.74
CA CYS A 136 -9.73 -5.53 -3.91
C CYS A 136 -9.18 -6.89 -4.32
N THR A 137 -9.28 -7.28 -5.59
CA THR A 137 -8.74 -8.53 -6.14
C THR A 137 -7.30 -8.34 -6.62
N LEU A 138 -6.56 -9.44 -6.84
CA LEU A 138 -5.25 -9.39 -7.46
C LEU A 138 -5.30 -8.74 -8.86
N GLU A 139 -6.38 -9.02 -9.61
CA GLU A 139 -6.62 -8.43 -10.93
C GLU A 139 -6.78 -6.90 -10.84
N ASP A 140 -7.50 -6.40 -9.83
CA ASP A 140 -7.65 -4.96 -9.58
C ASP A 140 -6.30 -4.29 -9.31
N VAL A 141 -5.45 -4.93 -8.51
CA VAL A 141 -4.10 -4.43 -8.21
C VAL A 141 -3.23 -4.42 -9.46
N CYS A 142 -3.25 -5.52 -10.23
CA CYS A 142 -2.50 -5.61 -11.48
C CYS A 142 -2.98 -4.58 -12.51
N ALA A 143 -4.30 -4.41 -12.65
CA ALA A 143 -4.88 -3.42 -13.56
C ALA A 143 -4.52 -1.97 -13.14
N CYS A 144 -4.55 -1.68 -11.85
CA CYS A 144 -4.13 -0.38 -11.33
C CYS A 144 -2.64 -0.16 -11.58
N GLY A 145 -1.79 -1.12 -11.22
CA GLY A 145 -0.36 -1.03 -11.43
C GLY A 145 0.01 -0.84 -12.91
N PHE A 146 -0.59 -1.63 -13.81
CA PHE A 146 -0.39 -1.48 -15.25
C PHE A 146 -0.76 -0.07 -15.75
N ARG A 147 -1.86 0.48 -15.26
CA ARG A 147 -2.33 1.81 -15.65
C ARG A 147 -1.41 2.93 -15.16
N LEU A 148 -0.87 2.79 -13.95
CA LEU A 148 -0.04 3.81 -13.32
C LEU A 148 1.41 3.81 -13.79
N LEU A 149 1.95 2.65 -14.16
CA LEU A 149 3.35 2.48 -14.50
C LEU A 149 3.70 3.07 -15.87
N LYS A 150 4.89 3.63 -15.96
CA LYS A 150 5.57 3.92 -17.23
C LYS A 150 5.92 2.63 -17.97
N ASP A 151 6.21 2.75 -19.26
CA ASP A 151 6.88 1.68 -20.00
C ASP A 151 8.19 1.30 -19.32
N GLY A 152 8.35 0.01 -19.03
CA GLY A 152 9.51 -0.49 -18.27
C GLY A 152 9.44 -0.25 -16.74
N GLY A 153 8.37 0.31 -16.23
CA GLY A 153 8.10 0.38 -14.79
C GLY A 153 7.83 -0.99 -14.19
N ARG A 154 7.90 -1.10 -12.86
CA ARG A 154 7.73 -2.37 -12.17
C ARG A 154 6.67 -2.31 -11.07
N LEU A 155 5.86 -3.36 -11.01
CA LEU A 155 4.92 -3.62 -9.90
C LEU A 155 5.48 -4.72 -9.02
N ALA A 156 5.58 -4.49 -7.73
CA ALA A 156 5.94 -5.48 -6.73
C ALA A 156 4.74 -5.76 -5.81
N LEU A 157 4.49 -7.03 -5.56
CA LEU A 157 3.36 -7.49 -4.76
C LEU A 157 3.84 -8.39 -3.63
N CYS A 158 3.26 -8.22 -2.45
CA CYS A 158 3.32 -9.21 -1.39
C CYS A 158 2.07 -10.09 -1.49
N HIS A 159 2.25 -11.39 -1.73
CA HIS A 159 1.13 -12.32 -1.94
C HIS A 159 1.42 -13.70 -1.35
N ARG A 160 0.40 -14.37 -0.86
CA ARG A 160 0.56 -15.74 -0.35
C ARG A 160 0.81 -16.72 -1.51
N PRO A 161 1.83 -17.60 -1.45
CA PRO A 161 2.13 -18.53 -2.55
C PRO A 161 0.97 -19.43 -2.95
N CYS A 162 0.12 -19.83 -2.00
CA CYS A 162 -1.04 -20.70 -2.27
C CYS A 162 -2.09 -20.07 -3.20
N LEU A 163 -2.09 -18.74 -3.36
CA LEU A 163 -3.04 -18.05 -4.23
C LEU A 163 -2.52 -17.92 -5.67
N LEU A 164 -1.21 -18.07 -5.89
CA LEU A 164 -0.62 -18.06 -7.24
C LEU A 164 -1.05 -19.27 -8.08
N TYR A 165 -1.37 -20.39 -7.44
CA TYR A 165 -1.82 -21.62 -8.12
C TYR A 165 -3.32 -21.64 -8.43
N THR A 166 -4.09 -20.70 -7.90
CA THR A 166 -5.53 -20.59 -8.12
C THR A 166 -5.90 -19.45 -9.07
N SER A 167 -4.94 -18.58 -9.40
CA SER A 167 -5.14 -17.56 -10.42
C SER A 167 -5.04 -18.20 -11.81
N PRO A 168 -6.01 -17.97 -12.73
CA PRO A 168 -5.88 -18.42 -14.09
C PRO A 168 -4.61 -17.80 -14.69
N SER A 169 -3.79 -18.63 -15.29
CA SER A 169 -2.64 -18.16 -16.09
C SER A 169 -3.17 -17.35 -17.26
N PRO A 170 -2.55 -16.22 -17.60
CA PRO A 170 -2.94 -15.44 -18.78
C PRO A 170 -2.77 -16.24 -20.07
#